data_3f3e28dfd92eb47869860959f536a0a7
#
_entry.id   3f3e28dfd92eb47869860959f536a0a7
#
_cell.length_a   1.000
_cell.length_b   1.000
_cell.length_c   1.000
_cell.angle_alpha   90.00
_cell.angle_beta   90.00
_cell.angle_gamma   90.00
#
_symmetry.space_group_name_H-M   'P 1'
#
loop_
_entity.id
_entity.type
_entity.pdbx_description
1 polymer ?
#
loop_
_entity_poly.entity_id
_entity_poly.type
_entity_poly.pdbx_seq_one_letter_code
_entity_poly.pdbx_strand_id
1 'polypeptide(L)'
;SDLTMTDKHFGKLIDKLKALNIYEDTLVIVTTDHGYFLGERNYFGKNYMHMYNELAHIPLLVHFPEGKMAGERVNVLTQNIDIMPTVLDYSGVEIPEDVQGASWKPIPEGREYNREYALYGYHGIAMNVTDGEHTYFRAPNKENKPCFEYTCIPTTIRKYLGKGREKEIEMGRFLKRTDYPVYKIPIENPSILDNVDDALKY
;
A
#
# COMPACT_ATOMS: atom_id res chain seq x y z
N SER A 1 13.12 -19.71 -10.45
CA SER A 1 12.94 -18.25 -10.31
C SER A 1 12.86 -17.88 -8.83
N ASP A 2 12.99 -16.61 -8.52
CA ASP A 2 12.91 -16.11 -7.13
C ASP A 2 11.54 -16.42 -6.51
N LEU A 3 10.47 -16.34 -7.30
CA LEU A 3 9.14 -16.72 -6.86
C LEU A 3 9.06 -18.19 -6.44
N THR A 4 9.68 -19.10 -7.18
CA THR A 4 9.72 -20.54 -6.82
C THR A 4 10.47 -20.77 -5.51
N MET A 5 11.52 -19.99 -5.25
CA MET A 5 12.26 -20.05 -4.00
C MET A 5 11.42 -19.51 -2.83
N THR A 6 10.76 -18.40 -3.03
CA THR A 6 9.86 -17.78 -2.04
C THR A 6 8.73 -18.73 -1.68
N ASP A 7 8.05 -19.32 -2.67
CA ASP A 7 6.98 -20.32 -2.49
C ASP A 7 7.45 -21.52 -1.67
N LYS A 8 8.63 -22.07 -1.98
CA LYS A 8 9.23 -23.16 -1.20
C LYS A 8 9.47 -22.78 0.26
N HIS A 9 9.93 -21.58 0.54
CA HIS A 9 10.17 -21.13 1.92
C HIS A 9 8.85 -20.82 2.65
N PHE A 10 7.88 -20.27 1.95
CA PHE A 10 6.54 -20.06 2.48
C PHE A 10 5.88 -21.41 2.85
N GLY A 11 5.98 -22.42 1.98
CA GLY A 11 5.52 -23.77 2.29
C GLY A 11 6.06 -24.32 3.61
N LYS A 12 7.38 -24.13 3.88
CA LYS A 12 7.98 -24.54 5.15
C LYS A 12 7.39 -23.83 6.37
N LEU A 13 7.01 -22.54 6.21
CA LEU A 13 6.34 -21.79 7.27
C LEU A 13 4.97 -22.39 7.56
N ILE A 14 4.19 -22.67 6.54
CA ILE A 14 2.87 -23.31 6.68
C ILE A 14 2.99 -24.69 7.32
N ASP A 15 3.94 -25.52 6.87
CA ASP A 15 4.21 -26.84 7.45
C ASP A 15 4.56 -26.73 8.95
N LYS A 16 5.32 -25.70 9.33
CA LYS A 16 5.67 -25.46 10.73
C LYS A 16 4.46 -25.07 11.57
N LEU A 17 3.60 -24.19 11.07
CA LEU A 17 2.35 -23.83 11.76
C LEU A 17 1.46 -25.06 11.98
N LYS A 18 1.33 -25.91 10.96
CA LYS A 18 0.58 -27.18 11.05
C LYS A 18 1.21 -28.15 12.04
N ALA A 19 2.53 -28.32 12.02
CA ALA A 19 3.24 -29.20 12.96
C ALA A 19 3.12 -28.73 14.42
N LEU A 20 2.91 -27.45 14.65
CA LEU A 20 2.67 -26.87 15.96
C LEU A 20 1.18 -26.87 16.35
N ASN A 21 0.28 -27.36 15.50
CA ASN A 21 -1.18 -27.35 15.68
C ASN A 21 -1.76 -25.94 15.95
N ILE A 22 -1.18 -24.91 15.34
CA ILE A 22 -1.65 -23.51 15.46
C ILE A 22 -2.12 -22.93 14.12
N TYR A 23 -2.06 -23.68 13.03
CA TYR A 23 -2.42 -23.17 11.71
C TYR A 23 -3.89 -22.74 11.65
N GLU A 24 -4.80 -23.54 12.21
CA GLU A 24 -6.23 -23.25 12.19
C GLU A 24 -6.62 -22.03 13.01
N ASP A 25 -5.80 -21.66 14.01
CA ASP A 25 -6.02 -20.48 14.85
C ASP A 25 -5.23 -19.25 14.37
N THR A 26 -4.52 -19.37 13.24
CA THR A 26 -3.62 -18.33 12.76
C THR A 26 -4.21 -17.60 11.54
N LEU A 27 -4.34 -16.29 11.62
CA LEU A 27 -4.56 -15.44 10.44
C LEU A 27 -3.26 -15.38 9.64
N VAL A 28 -3.27 -15.87 8.39
CA VAL A 28 -2.12 -15.77 7.49
C VAL A 28 -2.48 -14.89 6.30
N ILE A 29 -1.71 -13.81 6.09
CA ILE A 29 -1.90 -12.87 4.99
C ILE A 29 -0.67 -12.94 4.09
N VAL A 30 -0.87 -13.21 2.80
CA VAL A 30 0.17 -13.20 1.78
C VAL A 30 -0.16 -12.14 0.76
N THR A 31 0.72 -11.17 0.64
CA THR A 31 0.59 -10.06 -0.29
C THR A 31 1.96 -9.47 -0.64
N THR A 32 1.99 -8.39 -1.39
CA THR A 32 3.19 -7.60 -1.68
C THR A 32 2.89 -6.11 -1.52
N ASP A 33 3.90 -5.28 -1.49
CA ASP A 33 3.77 -3.82 -1.41
C ASP A 33 3.37 -3.19 -2.74
N HIS A 34 3.85 -3.72 -3.86
CA HIS A 34 3.55 -3.30 -5.23
C HIS A 34 3.90 -4.40 -6.23
N GLY A 35 3.44 -4.26 -7.46
CA GLY A 35 3.84 -5.07 -8.59
C GLY A 35 5.14 -4.60 -9.26
N TYR A 36 5.39 -5.11 -10.47
CA TYR A 36 6.58 -4.82 -11.24
C TYR A 36 6.31 -5.04 -12.73
N PHE A 37 6.69 -4.10 -13.59
CA PHE A 37 6.64 -4.25 -15.04
C PHE A 37 7.80 -5.11 -15.53
N LEU A 38 7.49 -6.09 -16.36
CA LEU A 38 8.46 -6.98 -17.00
C LEU A 38 8.48 -6.83 -18.54
N GLY A 39 8.03 -5.69 -19.04
CA GLY A 39 7.94 -5.35 -20.45
C GLY A 39 6.55 -4.87 -20.90
N GLU A 40 5.55 -5.03 -20.03
CA GLU A 40 4.20 -4.53 -20.30
C GLU A 40 4.24 -3.02 -20.53
N ARG A 41 3.45 -2.52 -21.47
CA ARG A 41 3.40 -1.09 -21.86
C ARG A 41 4.76 -0.48 -22.20
N ASN A 42 5.74 -1.32 -22.62
CA ASN A 42 7.15 -0.94 -22.86
C ASN A 42 7.88 -0.40 -21.62
N TYR A 43 7.42 -0.75 -20.42
CA TYR A 43 8.09 -0.41 -19.16
C TYR A 43 8.80 -1.62 -18.56
N PHE A 44 9.90 -1.34 -17.86
CA PHE A 44 10.59 -2.32 -17.03
C PHE A 44 10.92 -1.67 -15.69
N GLY A 45 10.38 -2.22 -14.59
CA GLY A 45 10.57 -1.63 -13.25
C GLY A 45 9.27 -1.18 -12.60
N LYS A 46 9.39 -0.21 -11.66
CA LYS A 46 8.25 0.21 -10.83
C LYS A 46 8.21 1.70 -10.48
N ASN A 47 9.20 2.50 -10.86
CA ASN A 47 9.42 3.85 -10.28
C ASN A 47 9.17 5.02 -11.22
N TYR A 48 8.94 4.78 -12.51
CA TYR A 48 8.98 5.82 -13.53
C TYR A 48 7.76 5.83 -14.46
N MET A 49 6.69 5.20 -14.06
CA MET A 49 5.48 5.08 -14.86
C MET A 49 4.25 5.38 -14.02
N HIS A 50 3.11 5.59 -14.66
CA HIS A 50 1.83 5.62 -13.95
C HIS A 50 1.60 4.31 -13.21
N MET A 51 0.89 4.38 -12.09
CA MET A 51 0.58 3.19 -11.29
C MET A 51 -0.59 2.44 -11.91
N TYR A 52 -0.27 1.73 -13.00
CA TYR A 52 -1.21 0.83 -13.69
C TYR A 52 -1.48 -0.44 -12.88
N ASN A 53 -2.39 -1.27 -13.35
CA ASN A 53 -2.77 -2.53 -12.69
C ASN A 53 -1.57 -3.45 -12.41
N GLU A 54 -0.60 -3.48 -13.30
CA GLU A 54 0.62 -4.28 -13.15
C GLU A 54 1.42 -3.91 -11.88
N LEU A 55 1.22 -2.69 -11.36
CA LEU A 55 1.81 -2.23 -10.10
C LEU A 55 0.83 -2.24 -8.93
N ALA A 56 -0.44 -1.95 -9.18
CA ALA A 56 -1.42 -1.64 -8.14
C ALA A 56 -2.36 -2.80 -7.80
N HIS A 57 -2.71 -3.65 -8.78
CA HIS A 57 -3.55 -4.83 -8.56
C HIS A 57 -2.70 -6.00 -8.08
N ILE A 58 -2.28 -5.91 -6.84
CA ILE A 58 -1.39 -6.87 -6.19
C ILE A 58 -2.15 -8.10 -5.70
N PRO A 59 -1.49 -9.27 -5.62
CA PRO A 59 -2.10 -10.47 -5.06
C PRO A 59 -2.40 -10.30 -3.58
N LEU A 60 -3.56 -10.82 -3.16
CA LEU A 60 -3.94 -10.94 -1.76
C LEU A 60 -4.53 -12.33 -1.52
N LEU A 61 -3.87 -13.12 -0.68
CA LEU A 61 -4.37 -14.41 -0.22
C LEU A 61 -4.47 -14.37 1.30
N VAL A 62 -5.60 -14.81 1.82
CA VAL A 62 -5.84 -14.80 3.26
C VAL A 62 -6.31 -16.18 3.71
N HIS A 63 -5.62 -16.75 4.68
CA HIS A 63 -6.14 -17.84 5.48
C HIS A 63 -6.77 -17.24 6.74
N PHE A 64 -8.07 -17.34 6.83
CA PHE A 64 -8.79 -16.96 8.04
C PHE A 64 -8.78 -18.12 9.05
N PRO A 65 -8.75 -17.83 10.35
CA PRO A 65 -8.88 -18.85 11.37
C PRO A 65 -10.06 -19.80 11.13
N GLU A 66 -9.92 -21.06 11.54
CA GLU A 66 -10.88 -22.16 11.33
C GLU A 66 -11.09 -22.53 9.85
N GLY A 67 -10.17 -22.11 8.96
CA GLY A 67 -10.27 -22.38 7.53
C GLY A 67 -11.49 -21.74 6.85
N LYS A 68 -12.07 -20.70 7.45
CA LYS A 68 -13.25 -20.02 6.90
C LYS A 68 -12.96 -19.53 5.47
N MET A 69 -13.89 -19.78 4.57
CA MET A 69 -13.80 -19.42 3.14
C MET A 69 -12.59 -20.04 2.41
N ALA A 70 -12.05 -21.17 2.89
CA ALA A 70 -10.95 -21.85 2.21
C ALA A 70 -11.31 -22.21 0.77
N GLY A 71 -10.47 -21.81 -0.19
CA GLY A 71 -10.68 -22.04 -1.63
C GLY A 71 -11.62 -21.06 -2.32
N GLU A 72 -12.23 -20.13 -1.59
CA GLU A 72 -13.12 -19.13 -2.18
C GLU A 72 -12.34 -17.99 -2.85
N ARG A 73 -12.96 -17.43 -3.88
CA ARG A 73 -12.53 -16.17 -4.51
C ARG A 73 -13.52 -15.07 -4.16
N VAL A 74 -13.01 -14.00 -3.58
CA VAL A 74 -13.81 -12.87 -3.14
C VAL A 74 -13.57 -11.69 -4.06
N ASN A 75 -14.64 -11.16 -4.65
CA ASN A 75 -14.57 -10.03 -5.56
C ASN A 75 -14.99 -8.74 -4.84
N VAL A 76 -14.13 -8.25 -3.96
CA VAL A 76 -14.31 -6.98 -3.25
C VAL A 76 -13.04 -6.15 -3.35
N LEU A 77 -13.19 -4.83 -3.34
CA LEU A 77 -12.05 -3.93 -3.31
C LEU A 77 -11.41 -3.95 -1.92
N THR A 78 -10.10 -4.15 -1.88
CA THR A 78 -9.27 -4.09 -0.67
C THR A 78 -8.07 -3.18 -0.89
N GLN A 79 -7.46 -2.73 0.19
CA GLN A 79 -6.24 -1.94 0.15
C GLN A 79 -5.25 -2.41 1.22
N ASN A 80 -3.96 -2.16 1.04
CA ASN A 80 -2.93 -2.53 2.03
C ASN A 80 -3.15 -1.85 3.39
N ILE A 81 -3.83 -0.71 3.43
CA ILE A 81 -4.21 -0.05 4.69
C ILE A 81 -5.21 -0.86 5.53
N ASP A 82 -5.86 -1.86 4.95
CA ASP A 82 -6.83 -2.73 5.62
C ASP A 82 -6.15 -3.85 6.42
N ILE A 83 -4.87 -4.12 6.17
CA ILE A 83 -4.12 -5.17 6.86
C ILE A 83 -4.06 -4.89 8.35
N MET A 84 -3.67 -3.69 8.74
CA MET A 84 -3.51 -3.32 10.15
C MET A 84 -4.82 -3.43 10.94
N PRO A 85 -5.94 -2.80 10.53
CA PRO A 85 -7.20 -2.97 11.25
C PRO A 85 -7.71 -4.41 11.24
N THR A 86 -7.42 -5.20 10.21
CA THR A 86 -7.74 -6.64 10.19
C THR A 86 -6.98 -7.40 11.28
N VAL A 87 -5.67 -7.16 11.39
CA VAL A 87 -4.84 -7.80 12.43
C VAL A 87 -5.29 -7.40 13.84
N LEU A 88 -5.58 -6.12 14.06
CA LEU A 88 -6.07 -5.63 15.35
C LEU A 88 -7.40 -6.29 15.73
N ASP A 89 -8.35 -6.34 14.80
CA ASP A 89 -9.68 -6.93 15.01
C ASP A 89 -9.60 -8.43 15.34
N TYR A 90 -8.77 -9.19 14.61
CA TYR A 90 -8.55 -10.61 14.91
C TYR A 90 -7.81 -10.83 16.25
N SER A 91 -7.01 -9.86 16.67
CA SER A 91 -6.31 -9.88 17.96
C SER A 91 -7.18 -9.40 19.13
N GLY A 92 -8.41 -8.95 18.88
CA GLY A 92 -9.30 -8.38 19.88
C GLY A 92 -8.84 -7.03 20.44
N VAL A 93 -8.03 -6.32 19.65
CA VAL A 93 -7.52 -4.98 19.97
C VAL A 93 -8.40 -3.95 19.28
N GLU A 94 -8.76 -2.90 20.02
CA GLU A 94 -9.56 -1.80 19.48
C GLU A 94 -8.83 -1.10 18.33
N ILE A 95 -9.56 -0.88 17.22
CA ILE A 95 -9.03 -0.16 16.06
C ILE A 95 -9.10 1.34 16.37
N PRO A 96 -7.96 2.08 16.32
CA PRO A 96 -7.95 3.51 16.56
C PRO A 96 -8.88 4.28 15.58
N GLU A 97 -9.56 5.31 16.07
CA GLU A 97 -10.52 6.11 15.29
C GLU A 97 -9.93 6.77 14.03
N ASP A 98 -8.63 7.04 14.04
CA ASP A 98 -7.92 7.68 12.93
C ASP A 98 -7.44 6.69 11.84
N VAL A 99 -7.74 5.40 11.98
CA VAL A 99 -7.44 4.36 10.98
C VAL A 99 -8.43 4.47 9.83
N GLN A 100 -7.89 4.59 8.61
CA GLN A 100 -8.67 4.74 7.38
C GLN A 100 -8.97 3.41 6.67
N GLY A 101 -8.25 2.36 7.04
CA GLY A 101 -8.51 1.00 6.54
C GLY A 101 -9.71 0.37 7.22
N ALA A 102 -10.24 -0.69 6.62
CA ALA A 102 -11.36 -1.47 7.14
C ALA A 102 -10.92 -2.93 7.38
N SER A 103 -11.35 -3.52 8.51
CA SER A 103 -11.09 -4.93 8.80
C SER A 103 -11.80 -5.84 7.79
N TRP A 104 -11.11 -6.90 7.37
CA TRP A 104 -11.70 -7.96 6.51
C TRP A 104 -12.49 -9.01 7.30
N LYS A 105 -12.50 -8.96 8.62
CA LYS A 105 -13.19 -9.94 9.48
C LYS A 105 -14.70 -10.11 9.16
N PRO A 106 -15.45 -9.07 8.74
CA PRO A 106 -16.83 -9.24 8.29
C PRO A 106 -17.00 -10.21 7.12
N ILE A 107 -16.01 -10.32 6.21
CA ILE A 107 -16.10 -11.14 4.99
C ILE A 107 -16.34 -12.62 5.32
N PRO A 108 -15.48 -13.33 6.10
CA PRO A 108 -15.70 -14.74 6.44
C PRO A 108 -16.84 -14.96 7.42
N GLU A 109 -17.38 -13.92 8.03
CA GLU A 109 -18.56 -13.98 8.89
C GLU A 109 -19.87 -13.78 8.12
N GLY A 110 -19.81 -13.60 6.81
CA GLY A 110 -20.99 -13.35 5.96
C GLY A 110 -21.65 -12.00 6.24
N ARG A 111 -20.92 -11.07 6.85
CA ARG A 111 -21.36 -9.71 7.11
C ARG A 111 -20.93 -8.77 5.99
N GLU A 112 -21.60 -7.66 5.88
CA GLU A 112 -21.30 -6.67 4.86
C GLU A 112 -19.87 -6.10 5.02
N TYR A 113 -19.12 -6.14 3.94
CA TYR A 113 -17.88 -5.41 3.73
C TYR A 113 -18.05 -4.60 2.45
N ASN A 114 -18.23 -3.31 2.59
CA ASN A 114 -18.54 -2.44 1.47
C ASN A 114 -17.44 -1.40 1.28
N ARG A 115 -16.72 -1.52 0.17
CA ARG A 115 -15.80 -0.51 -0.32
C ARG A 115 -16.12 -0.23 -1.79
N GLU A 116 -16.69 0.94 -2.05
CA GLU A 116 -17.11 1.33 -3.39
C GLU A 116 -15.91 1.71 -4.27
N TYR A 117 -14.85 2.23 -3.67
CA TYR A 117 -13.64 2.65 -4.40
C TYR A 117 -12.37 2.48 -3.56
N ALA A 118 -11.24 2.35 -4.26
CA ALA A 118 -9.90 2.33 -3.67
C ALA A 118 -9.05 3.49 -4.21
N LEU A 119 -8.20 4.04 -3.35
CA LEU A 119 -7.27 5.12 -3.67
C LEU A 119 -5.84 4.59 -3.61
N TYR A 120 -5.03 4.92 -4.60
CA TYR A 120 -3.63 4.54 -4.64
C TYR A 120 -2.81 5.51 -5.49
N GLY A 121 -1.51 5.51 -5.35
CA GLY A 121 -0.66 6.43 -6.11
C GLY A 121 0.72 6.58 -5.52
N TYR A 122 1.46 7.54 -6.03
CA TYR A 122 2.78 7.91 -5.52
C TYR A 122 2.70 9.24 -4.77
N HIS A 123 3.45 9.34 -3.68
CA HIS A 123 3.58 10.61 -2.96
C HIS A 123 4.08 11.73 -3.87
N GLY A 124 3.31 12.82 -3.91
CA GLY A 124 3.64 14.00 -4.71
C GLY A 124 3.55 13.82 -6.24
N ILE A 125 2.95 12.72 -6.71
CA ILE A 125 2.72 12.46 -8.14
C ILE A 125 1.21 12.29 -8.36
N ALA A 126 0.80 11.46 -9.31
CA ALA A 126 -0.59 11.18 -9.58
C ALA A 126 -1.24 10.34 -8.48
N MET A 127 -2.49 10.63 -8.19
CA MET A 127 -3.37 9.81 -7.37
C MET A 127 -4.44 9.18 -8.23
N ASN A 128 -4.68 7.91 -8.01
CA ASN A 128 -5.65 7.13 -8.75
C ASN A 128 -6.83 6.78 -7.86
N VAL A 129 -8.00 6.68 -8.47
CA VAL A 129 -9.19 6.10 -7.86
C VAL A 129 -9.73 5.01 -8.76
N THR A 130 -10.12 3.88 -8.18
CA THR A 130 -10.76 2.78 -8.92
C THR A 130 -12.01 2.28 -8.21
N ASP A 131 -13.01 1.89 -9.00
CA ASP A 131 -14.21 1.14 -8.58
C ASP A 131 -14.07 -0.38 -8.81
N GLY A 132 -12.90 -0.83 -9.29
CA GLY A 132 -12.62 -2.22 -9.63
C GLY A 132 -12.79 -2.54 -11.12
N GLU A 133 -13.54 -1.73 -11.87
CA GLU A 133 -13.69 -1.85 -13.33
C GLU A 133 -12.98 -0.72 -14.09
N HIS A 134 -12.99 0.47 -13.52
CA HIS A 134 -12.40 1.67 -14.09
C HIS A 134 -11.36 2.24 -13.15
N THR A 135 -10.37 2.90 -13.70
CA THR A 135 -9.42 3.70 -12.94
C THR A 135 -9.29 5.09 -13.55
N TYR A 136 -9.42 6.10 -12.70
CA TYR A 136 -9.12 7.47 -13.05
C TYR A 136 -7.78 7.88 -12.43
N PHE A 137 -6.87 8.37 -13.27
CA PHE A 137 -5.56 8.86 -12.91
C PHE A 137 -5.61 10.38 -12.81
N ARG A 138 -5.62 10.90 -11.59
CA ARG A 138 -5.61 12.33 -11.37
C ARG A 138 -4.18 12.85 -11.23
N ALA A 139 -3.78 13.69 -12.17
CA ALA A 139 -2.50 14.38 -12.09
C ALA A 139 -2.48 15.40 -10.94
N PRO A 140 -1.29 15.71 -10.39
CA PRO A 140 -1.14 16.87 -9.50
C PRO A 140 -1.41 18.16 -10.27
N ASN A 141 -1.52 19.29 -9.54
CA ASN A 141 -1.59 20.58 -10.20
C ASN A 141 -0.33 20.84 -11.05
N LYS A 142 -0.43 21.73 -12.06
CA LYS A 142 0.64 21.96 -13.05
C LYS A 142 2.02 22.25 -12.42
N GLU A 143 2.05 22.96 -11.31
CA GLU A 143 3.29 23.29 -10.60
C GLU A 143 3.71 22.23 -9.61
N ASN A 144 2.77 21.38 -9.16
CA ASN A 144 2.94 20.41 -8.11
C ASN A 144 3.62 21.00 -6.86
N LYS A 145 3.15 22.15 -6.43
CA LYS A 145 3.68 22.91 -5.27
C LYS A 145 2.56 23.37 -4.35
N PRO A 146 2.87 23.49 -3.04
CA PRO A 146 4.10 23.05 -2.38
C PRO A 146 4.14 21.53 -2.20
N CYS A 147 5.33 20.93 -2.30
CA CYS A 147 5.55 19.52 -2.03
C CYS A 147 6.64 19.36 -0.97
N PHE A 148 6.40 18.51 0.05
CA PHE A 148 7.30 18.32 1.18
C PHE A 148 7.51 16.85 1.49
N GLU A 149 8.72 16.50 1.88
CA GLU A 149 9.02 15.26 2.58
C GLU A 149 9.05 15.51 4.09
N TYR A 150 8.57 14.52 4.85
CA TYR A 150 8.64 14.50 6.30
C TYR A 150 9.49 13.30 6.72
N THR A 151 10.57 13.55 7.48
CA THR A 151 11.54 12.51 7.81
C THR A 151 12.14 12.73 9.19
N CYS A 152 12.59 11.66 9.84
CA CYS A 152 13.34 11.74 11.11
C CYS A 152 14.82 12.05 10.88
N ILE A 153 15.32 11.98 9.65
CA ILE A 153 16.70 12.30 9.30
C ILE A 153 16.73 13.25 8.10
N PRO A 154 17.70 14.20 8.06
CA PRO A 154 17.75 15.23 7.02
C PRO A 154 18.23 14.65 5.68
N THR A 155 17.40 13.82 5.08
CA THR A 155 17.64 13.21 3.78
C THR A 155 16.42 13.40 2.91
N THR A 156 16.59 13.32 1.59
CA THR A 156 15.49 13.08 0.65
C THR A 156 15.40 11.58 0.37
N ILE A 157 14.28 11.11 -0.19
CA ILE A 157 14.07 9.70 -0.57
C ILE A 157 15.25 9.12 -1.39
N ARG A 158 15.98 9.96 -2.10
CA ARG A 158 17.04 9.51 -3.02
C ARG A 158 18.45 9.87 -2.60
N LYS A 159 18.65 10.86 -1.72
CA LYS A 159 19.97 11.36 -1.35
C LYS A 159 19.93 12.21 -0.08
N TYR A 160 21.10 12.44 0.50
CA TYR A 160 21.28 13.45 1.54
C TYR A 160 21.06 14.85 0.97
N LEU A 161 20.59 15.76 1.82
CA LEU A 161 20.44 17.17 1.46
C LEU A 161 21.81 17.77 1.13
N GLY A 162 21.87 18.46 -0.01
CA GLY A 162 23.10 19.15 -0.41
C GLY A 162 23.39 20.37 0.47
N LYS A 163 24.65 20.80 0.50
CA LYS A 163 25.06 22.03 1.18
C LYS A 163 24.24 23.23 0.66
N GLY A 164 23.86 24.11 1.57
CA GLY A 164 23.12 25.34 1.26
C GLY A 164 21.60 25.20 1.36
N ARG A 165 21.07 23.98 1.50
CA ARG A 165 19.63 23.77 1.67
C ARG A 165 19.18 23.70 3.14
N GLU A 166 20.10 23.86 4.07
CA GLU A 166 19.83 23.79 5.51
C GLU A 166 18.80 24.81 5.98
N LYS A 167 18.76 25.96 5.30
CA LYS A 167 17.82 27.06 5.59
C LYS A 167 16.38 26.79 5.15
N GLU A 168 16.19 25.81 4.28
CA GLU A 168 14.87 25.40 3.74
C GLU A 168 14.19 24.36 4.64
N ILE A 169 14.92 23.82 5.61
CA ILE A 169 14.46 22.73 6.46
C ILE A 169 13.82 23.30 7.71
N GLU A 170 12.61 22.91 7.96
CA GLU A 170 11.92 23.17 9.21
C GLU A 170 11.95 21.91 10.10
N MET A 171 12.08 22.06 11.41
CA MET A 171 11.92 20.96 12.36
C MET A 171 10.74 21.27 13.28
N GLY A 172 9.81 20.34 13.41
CA GLY A 172 8.63 20.54 14.22
C GLY A 172 7.70 19.32 14.24
N ARG A 173 6.60 19.45 14.97
CA ARG A 173 5.56 18.40 15.06
C ARG A 173 4.52 18.60 13.97
N PHE A 174 4.84 18.22 12.77
CA PHE A 174 3.99 18.39 11.58
C PHE A 174 3.01 17.24 11.35
N LEU A 175 3.31 16.06 11.92
CA LEU A 175 2.52 14.85 11.73
C LEU A 175 1.60 14.65 12.94
N LYS A 176 0.30 14.55 12.72
CA LYS A 176 -0.72 14.42 13.78
C LYS A 176 -0.58 13.15 14.63
N ARG A 177 0.06 12.11 14.09
CA ARG A 177 0.18 10.79 14.72
C ARG A 177 1.51 10.54 15.42
N THR A 178 2.38 11.58 15.51
CA THR A 178 3.70 11.42 16.10
C THR A 178 3.90 12.42 17.25
N ASP A 179 4.46 11.97 18.36
CA ASP A 179 4.79 12.79 19.51
C ASP A 179 6.17 13.45 19.41
N TYR A 180 6.95 13.06 18.42
CA TYR A 180 8.29 13.56 18.20
C TYR A 180 8.35 14.53 17.02
N PRO A 181 9.32 15.44 17.00
CA PRO A 181 9.52 16.35 15.88
C PRO A 181 10.12 15.60 14.67
N VAL A 182 9.76 16.05 13.49
CA VAL A 182 10.32 15.59 12.22
C VAL A 182 10.84 16.76 11.42
N TYR A 183 11.74 16.51 10.49
CA TYR A 183 12.14 17.48 9.48
C TYR A 183 11.09 17.56 8.39
N LYS A 184 10.72 18.78 8.02
CA LYS A 184 9.90 19.11 6.85
C LYS A 184 10.80 19.72 5.79
N ILE A 185 10.92 19.06 4.67
CA ILE A 185 11.87 19.38 3.61
C ILE A 185 11.11 19.70 2.34
N PRO A 186 11.24 20.92 1.76
CA PRO A 186 10.65 21.19 0.47
C PRO A 186 11.36 20.36 -0.59
N ILE A 187 10.59 19.73 -1.45
CA ILE A 187 11.07 18.96 -2.59
C ILE A 187 10.63 19.61 -3.90
N GLU A 188 11.45 19.46 -4.91
CA GLU A 188 11.04 19.78 -6.27
C GLU A 188 9.97 18.81 -6.74
N ASN A 189 9.21 19.19 -7.77
CA ASN A 189 8.20 18.32 -8.34
C ASN A 189 8.79 16.93 -8.63
N PRO A 190 8.37 15.87 -7.92
CA PRO A 190 8.92 14.52 -8.09
C PRO A 190 8.43 13.85 -9.37
N SER A 191 7.41 14.40 -10.02
CA SER A 191 6.82 13.80 -11.21
C SER A 191 7.75 13.96 -12.39
N ILE A 192 8.06 12.84 -13.02
CA ILE A 192 8.71 12.77 -14.32
C ILE A 192 7.71 12.45 -15.43
N LEU A 193 6.44 12.26 -15.05
CA LEU A 193 5.33 12.00 -15.95
C LEU A 193 4.62 13.28 -16.32
N ASP A 194 3.98 13.30 -17.47
CA ASP A 194 3.10 14.40 -17.86
C ASP A 194 1.98 14.54 -16.82
N ASN A 195 1.79 15.77 -16.36
CA ASN A 195 0.73 16.09 -15.39
C ASN A 195 -0.60 16.24 -16.13
N VAL A 196 -1.10 15.14 -16.66
CA VAL A 196 -2.35 15.07 -17.42
C VAL A 196 -3.23 14.00 -16.76
N ASP A 197 -4.49 14.32 -16.57
CA ASP A 197 -5.49 13.37 -16.10
C ASP A 197 -5.75 12.33 -17.20
N ASP A 198 -5.95 11.10 -16.79
CA ASP A 198 -6.29 9.99 -17.67
C ASP A 198 -7.29 9.05 -17.00
N ALA A 199 -7.96 8.24 -17.78
CA ALA A 199 -8.92 7.26 -17.31
C ALA A 199 -8.83 5.97 -18.12
N LEU A 200 -8.78 4.85 -17.44
CA LEU A 200 -8.71 3.53 -18.04
C LEU A 200 -9.83 2.64 -17.50
N LYS A 201 -10.32 1.77 -18.38
CA LYS A 201 -11.17 0.64 -18.03
C LYS A 201 -10.33 -0.64 -18.09
N TYR A 202 -10.45 -1.48 -17.07
CA TYR A 202 -9.80 -2.79 -16.97
C TYR A 202 -10.80 -3.92 -17.12
#